data_f0298990e0dd4ed79cc067e5365b894d
#
_entry.id   f0298990e0dd4ed79cc067e5365b894d
#
_cell.length_a   1.000
_cell.length_b   1.000
_cell.length_c   1.000
_cell.angle_alpha   90.00
_cell.angle_beta   90.00
_cell.angle_gamma   90.00
#
_symmetry.space_group_name_H-M   'P 1'
#
loop_
_entity.id
_entity.type
_entity.pdbx_description
1 polymer ?
#
loop_
_entity_poly.entity_id
_entity_poly.type
_entity_poly.pdbx_seq_one_letter_code
_entity_poly.pdbx_strand_id
1 'polypeptide(L)'
;KNDGRVMADFMNNTVDGTDIVMKSAGDAQRAFCYITDAVRAMMIVLLNGDKCDSYNVANEDEPMKIREVAQILSDIAGNKIKVIYKQENDTGGYCKYVRVGLDTTKIRTLGWNPKIKLLDGLKRTYNSFIAE
;
A
#
# COMPACT_ATOMS: atom_id res chain seq x y z
N LYS A 1 13.88 5.03 -7.84
CA LYS A 1 13.48 4.15 -8.97
C LYS A 1 14.16 2.81 -8.72
N ASN A 2 13.48 1.67 -8.87
CA ASN A 2 13.92 0.28 -8.63
C ASN A 2 13.89 -0.18 -7.15
N ASP A 3 12.82 0.12 -6.46
CA ASP A 3 12.56 -0.44 -5.12
C ASP A 3 12.15 -1.92 -5.18
N GLY A 4 11.56 -2.38 -6.30
CA GLY A 4 11.05 -3.74 -6.48
C GLY A 4 9.76 -4.05 -5.72
N ARG A 5 9.23 -3.10 -4.96
CA ARG A 5 7.94 -3.22 -4.30
C ARG A 5 6.82 -2.73 -5.20
N VAL A 6 5.75 -3.50 -5.27
CA VAL A 6 4.62 -3.26 -6.18
C VAL A 6 4.05 -1.84 -6.07
N MET A 7 3.92 -1.28 -4.88
CA MET A 7 3.41 0.07 -4.67
C MET A 7 4.33 1.15 -5.26
N ALA A 8 5.65 0.98 -5.10
CA ALA A 8 6.64 1.90 -5.63
C ALA A 8 6.67 1.86 -7.17
N ASP A 9 6.61 0.66 -7.75
CA ASP A 9 6.59 0.48 -9.20
C ASP A 9 5.33 1.09 -9.82
N PHE A 10 4.15 0.83 -9.23
CA PHE A 10 2.89 1.38 -9.72
C PHE A 10 2.84 2.91 -9.61
N MET A 11 3.32 3.46 -8.49
CA MET A 11 3.37 4.91 -8.30
C MET A 11 4.33 5.58 -9.29
N ASN A 12 5.52 4.99 -9.52
CA ASN A 12 6.45 5.48 -10.53
C ASN A 12 5.83 5.50 -11.92
N ASN A 13 5.17 4.39 -12.34
CA ASN A 13 4.49 4.34 -13.63
C ASN A 13 3.41 5.41 -13.74
N THR A 14 2.66 5.64 -12.66
CA THR A 14 1.59 6.66 -12.61
C THR A 14 2.16 8.07 -12.77
N VAL A 15 3.25 8.39 -12.08
CA VAL A 15 3.94 9.69 -12.15
C VAL A 15 4.61 9.90 -13.51
N ASP A 16 5.27 8.86 -14.03
CA ASP A 16 5.96 8.91 -15.34
C ASP A 16 4.95 8.85 -16.53
N GLY A 17 3.65 8.64 -16.27
CA GLY A 17 2.61 8.55 -17.31
C GLY A 17 2.73 7.29 -18.17
N THR A 18 3.31 6.20 -17.63
CA THR A 18 3.49 4.92 -18.32
C THR A 18 2.49 3.88 -17.82
N ASP A 19 2.16 2.90 -18.66
CA ASP A 19 1.20 1.86 -18.31
C ASP A 19 1.68 0.99 -17.13
N ILE A 20 0.74 0.59 -16.27
CA ILE A 20 1.00 -0.33 -15.16
C ILE A 20 0.94 -1.75 -15.71
N VAL A 21 2.06 -2.47 -15.70
CA VAL A 21 2.15 -3.84 -16.16
C VAL A 21 2.04 -4.80 -14.97
N MET A 22 0.88 -5.47 -14.87
CA MET A 22 0.63 -6.53 -13.89
C MET A 22 1.29 -7.83 -14.34
N LYS A 23 2.17 -8.39 -13.50
CA LYS A 23 2.83 -9.68 -13.76
C LYS A 23 2.02 -10.88 -13.25
N SER A 24 0.88 -10.64 -12.62
CA SER A 24 -0.05 -11.65 -12.09
C SER A 24 -1.48 -11.12 -12.16
N ALA A 25 -2.48 -11.94 -11.81
CA ALA A 25 -3.89 -11.54 -11.73
C ALA A 25 -4.16 -10.44 -10.68
N GLY A 26 -3.21 -10.18 -9.77
CA GLY A 26 -3.34 -9.15 -8.74
C GLY A 26 -4.37 -9.45 -7.66
N ASP A 27 -4.72 -10.71 -7.43
CA ASP A 27 -5.74 -11.12 -6.44
C ASP A 27 -5.25 -11.06 -4.99
N ALA A 28 -3.94 -10.97 -4.79
CA ALA A 28 -3.37 -10.86 -3.45
C ALA A 28 -3.86 -9.58 -2.75
N GLN A 29 -4.40 -9.74 -1.54
CA GLN A 29 -4.84 -8.62 -0.69
C GLN A 29 -3.71 -8.18 0.25
N ARG A 30 -3.59 -6.88 0.46
CA ARG A 30 -2.64 -6.26 1.39
C ARG A 30 -3.30 -5.13 2.16
N ALA A 31 -2.88 -4.96 3.41
CA ALA A 31 -3.25 -3.85 4.26
C ALA A 31 -2.19 -2.75 4.14
N PHE A 32 -2.51 -1.70 3.39
CA PHE A 32 -1.60 -0.57 3.18
C PHE A 32 -1.82 0.49 4.25
N CYS A 33 -0.75 0.87 4.95
CA CYS A 33 -0.79 1.93 5.96
C CYS A 33 -0.10 3.18 5.41
N TYR A 34 -0.79 4.33 5.44
CA TYR A 34 -0.20 5.58 5.00
C TYR A 34 0.88 6.04 5.97
N ILE A 35 1.92 6.70 5.44
CA ILE A 35 3.13 7.03 6.22
C ILE A 35 2.83 7.85 7.47
N THR A 36 1.90 8.80 7.43
CA THR A 36 1.56 9.61 8.62
C THR A 36 0.89 8.80 9.71
N ASP A 37 0.10 7.77 9.36
CA ASP A 37 -0.47 6.85 10.33
C ASP A 37 0.59 5.93 10.94
N ALA A 38 1.57 5.49 10.14
CA ALA A 38 2.70 4.71 10.63
C ALA A 38 3.58 5.54 11.59
N VAL A 39 3.92 6.78 11.24
CA VAL A 39 4.68 7.69 12.13
C VAL A 39 3.92 7.94 13.42
N ARG A 40 2.60 8.19 13.35
CA ARG A 40 1.77 8.37 14.54
C ARG A 40 1.77 7.11 15.43
N ALA A 41 1.74 5.90 14.83
CA ALA A 41 1.87 4.66 15.58
C ALA A 41 3.20 4.59 16.33
N MET A 42 4.32 4.92 15.67
CA MET A 42 5.65 4.94 16.29
C MET A 42 5.69 5.90 17.48
N MET A 43 5.12 7.11 17.35
CA MET A 43 5.06 8.08 18.46
C MET A 43 4.21 7.60 19.62
N ILE A 44 3.06 6.96 19.35
CA ILE A 44 2.20 6.39 20.40
C ILE A 44 2.93 5.28 21.14
N VAL A 45 3.59 4.37 20.43
CA VAL A 45 4.36 3.27 21.05
C VAL A 45 5.53 3.82 21.87
N LEU A 46 6.23 4.85 21.37
CA LEU A 46 7.33 5.48 22.10
C LEU A 46 6.88 6.06 23.44
N LEU A 47 5.68 6.67 23.47
CA LEU A 47 5.16 7.37 24.65
C LEU A 47 4.40 6.46 25.62
N ASN A 48 3.70 5.45 25.12
CA ASN A 48 2.73 4.67 25.88
C ASN A 48 2.94 3.14 25.77
N GLY A 49 3.90 2.69 24.99
CA GLY A 49 4.17 1.26 24.83
C GLY A 49 4.91 0.67 26.02
N ASP A 50 4.74 -0.64 26.22
CA ASP A 50 5.46 -1.39 27.22
C ASP A 50 6.94 -1.57 26.85
N LYS A 51 7.81 -1.60 27.86
CA LYS A 51 9.25 -1.83 27.65
C LYS A 51 9.52 -3.22 27.04
N CYS A 52 10.41 -3.25 26.05
CA CYS A 52 10.84 -4.49 25.39
C CYS A 52 9.69 -5.24 24.69
N ASP A 53 8.66 -4.52 24.24
CA ASP A 53 7.51 -5.12 23.60
C ASP A 53 7.39 -4.71 22.12
N SER A 54 6.67 -5.50 21.30
CA SER A 54 6.47 -5.29 19.88
C SER A 54 5.01 -5.01 19.54
N TYR A 55 4.78 -4.15 18.55
CA TYR A 55 3.46 -3.74 18.11
C TYR A 55 3.35 -3.83 16.59
N ASN A 56 2.36 -4.56 16.11
CA ASN A 56 2.03 -4.60 14.68
C ASN A 56 1.31 -3.32 14.27
N VAL A 57 1.69 -2.77 13.11
CA VAL A 57 1.07 -1.57 12.53
C VAL A 57 0.67 -1.86 11.10
N ALA A 58 -0.64 -1.83 10.82
CA ALA A 58 -1.21 -1.98 9.49
C ALA A 58 -2.61 -1.38 9.46
N ASN A 59 -3.09 -0.93 8.30
CA ASN A 59 -4.48 -0.56 8.12
C ASN A 59 -5.30 -1.78 7.70
N GLU A 60 -5.70 -2.60 8.68
CA GLU A 60 -6.52 -3.80 8.47
C GLU A 60 -8.01 -3.49 8.28
N ASP A 61 -8.42 -2.23 8.40
CA ASP A 61 -9.81 -1.82 8.15
C ASP A 61 -10.13 -1.75 6.65
N GLU A 62 -9.09 -1.64 5.79
CA GLU A 62 -9.26 -1.45 4.36
C GLU A 62 -8.23 -2.29 3.55
N PRO A 63 -8.24 -3.64 3.69
CA PRO A 63 -7.36 -4.49 2.88
C PRO A 63 -7.84 -4.46 1.42
N MET A 64 -6.91 -4.29 0.48
CA MET A 64 -7.22 -4.12 -0.93
C MET A 64 -6.41 -5.07 -1.82
N LYS A 65 -7.01 -5.54 -2.91
CA LYS A 65 -6.31 -6.34 -3.92
C LYS A 65 -5.32 -5.48 -4.70
N ILE A 66 -4.21 -6.08 -5.10
CA ILE A 66 -3.18 -5.37 -5.87
C ILE A 66 -3.75 -4.81 -7.19
N ARG A 67 -4.65 -5.55 -7.87
CA ARG A 67 -5.32 -5.07 -9.08
C ARG A 67 -6.21 -3.84 -8.86
N GLU A 68 -6.86 -3.76 -7.69
CA GLU A 68 -7.70 -2.61 -7.34
C GLU A 68 -6.85 -1.37 -7.09
N VAL A 69 -5.68 -1.55 -6.46
CA VAL A 69 -4.70 -0.46 -6.29
C VAL A 69 -4.21 0.05 -7.65
N ALA A 70 -3.90 -0.86 -8.60
CA ALA A 70 -3.49 -0.47 -9.95
C ALA A 70 -4.58 0.34 -10.67
N GLN A 71 -5.86 -0.07 -10.54
CA GLN A 71 -6.98 0.66 -11.13
C GLN A 71 -7.16 2.05 -10.51
N ILE A 72 -7.11 2.14 -9.18
CA ILE A 72 -7.18 3.45 -8.47
C ILE A 72 -6.08 4.40 -8.95
N LEU A 73 -4.86 3.92 -9.16
CA LEU A 73 -3.77 4.74 -9.66
C LEU A 73 -3.98 5.17 -11.12
N SER A 74 -4.53 4.30 -11.96
CA SER A 74 -4.96 4.68 -13.32
C SER A 74 -6.01 5.78 -13.29
N ASP A 75 -7.01 5.67 -12.40
CA ASP A 75 -8.06 6.68 -12.24
C ASP A 75 -7.50 8.02 -11.74
N ILE A 76 -6.54 7.98 -10.80
CA ILE A 76 -5.83 9.18 -10.29
C ILE A 76 -5.07 9.88 -11.41
N ALA A 77 -4.47 9.13 -12.34
CA ALA A 77 -3.81 9.68 -13.54
C ALA A 77 -4.80 10.21 -14.61
N GLY A 78 -6.10 10.22 -14.31
CA GLY A 78 -7.16 10.63 -15.24
C GLY A 78 -7.36 9.65 -16.40
N ASN A 79 -7.15 8.36 -16.15
CA ASN A 79 -7.23 7.27 -17.14
C ASN A 79 -6.29 7.44 -18.36
N LYS A 80 -5.20 8.18 -18.17
CA LYS A 80 -4.17 8.37 -19.21
C LYS A 80 -3.24 7.17 -19.34
N ILE A 81 -3.19 6.31 -18.33
CA ILE A 81 -2.39 5.09 -18.27
C ILE A 81 -3.31 3.87 -18.18
N LYS A 82 -2.88 2.75 -18.74
CA LYS A 82 -3.64 1.49 -18.74
C LYS A 82 -3.06 0.51 -17.73
N VAL A 83 -3.94 -0.35 -17.22
CA VAL A 83 -3.51 -1.53 -16.44
C VAL A 83 -3.46 -2.71 -17.41
N ILE A 84 -2.25 -3.21 -17.67
CA ILE A 84 -2.00 -4.30 -18.64
C ILE A 84 -1.67 -5.56 -17.86
N TYR A 85 -2.40 -6.65 -18.09
CA TYR A 85 -2.15 -7.95 -17.50
C TYR A 85 -1.28 -8.79 -18.44
N LYS A 86 -0.02 -9.06 -18.06
CA LYS A 86 0.81 -10.05 -18.72
C LYS A 86 0.61 -11.40 -18.01
N GLN A 87 0.14 -12.40 -18.75
CA GLN A 87 0.21 -13.77 -18.28
C GLN A 87 1.67 -14.25 -18.43
N GLU A 88 2.45 -14.07 -17.39
CA GLU A 88 3.73 -14.79 -17.30
C GLU A 88 3.44 -16.16 -16.68
N ASN A 89 3.81 -17.23 -17.37
CA ASN A 89 3.74 -18.60 -16.86
C ASN A 89 4.73 -18.86 -15.70
N ASP A 90 5.56 -17.89 -15.38
CA ASP A 90 6.53 -17.94 -14.29
C ASP A 90 5.98 -17.23 -13.05
N THR A 91 5.52 -18.03 -12.08
CA THR A 91 5.11 -17.58 -10.75
C THR A 91 6.30 -17.47 -9.78
N GLY A 92 7.52 -17.49 -10.28
CA GLY A 92 8.75 -17.39 -9.49
C GLY A 92 8.80 -16.09 -8.70
N GLY A 93 8.80 -16.18 -7.37
CA GLY A 93 9.00 -15.04 -6.47
C GLY A 93 7.73 -14.32 -5.98
N TYR A 94 6.54 -14.71 -6.41
CA TYR A 94 5.29 -14.12 -5.91
C TYR A 94 4.82 -14.80 -4.62
N CYS A 95 4.37 -13.99 -3.67
CA CYS A 95 3.75 -14.49 -2.45
C CYS A 95 2.48 -15.28 -2.79
N LYS A 96 2.47 -16.58 -2.48
CA LYS A 96 1.36 -17.50 -2.75
C LYS A 96 0.11 -17.25 -1.90
N TYR A 97 0.22 -16.42 -0.86
CA TYR A 97 -0.89 -16.14 0.05
C TYR A 97 -1.83 -15.09 -0.56
N VAL A 98 -3.11 -15.45 -0.63
CA VAL A 98 -4.17 -14.56 -1.11
C VAL A 98 -4.31 -13.35 -0.19
N ARG A 99 -4.19 -13.56 1.13
CA ARG A 99 -4.21 -12.50 2.14
C ARG A 99 -3.10 -12.69 3.15
N VAL A 100 -2.39 -11.61 3.44
CA VAL A 100 -1.50 -11.50 4.60
C VAL A 100 -1.98 -10.29 5.39
N GLY A 101 -2.40 -10.52 6.63
CA GLY A 101 -2.84 -9.49 7.57
C GLY A 101 -2.01 -9.55 8.86
N LEU A 102 -2.01 -8.46 9.61
CA LEU A 102 -1.39 -8.34 10.91
C LEU A 102 -2.46 -8.13 11.98
N ASP A 103 -2.36 -8.82 13.11
CA ASP A 103 -3.19 -8.50 14.26
C ASP A 103 -2.72 -7.17 14.87
N THR A 104 -3.55 -6.14 14.75
CA THR A 104 -3.30 -4.79 15.25
C THR A 104 -4.02 -4.49 16.57
N THR A 105 -4.65 -5.49 17.20
CA THR A 105 -5.43 -5.33 18.43
C THR A 105 -4.60 -4.64 19.51
N LYS A 106 -3.37 -5.07 19.70
CA LYS A 106 -2.48 -4.55 20.75
C LYS A 106 -2.20 -3.05 20.60
N ILE A 107 -1.86 -2.55 19.41
CA ILE A 107 -1.61 -1.11 19.23
C ILE A 107 -2.89 -0.28 19.36
N ARG A 108 -4.03 -0.87 19.02
CA ARG A 108 -5.34 -0.22 19.18
C ARG A 108 -5.68 0.03 20.66
N THR A 109 -5.23 -0.82 21.58
CA THR A 109 -5.40 -0.58 23.03
C THR A 109 -4.66 0.67 23.51
N LEU A 110 -3.59 1.08 22.80
CA LEU A 110 -2.89 2.34 23.05
C LEU A 110 -3.56 3.57 22.40
N GLY A 111 -4.75 3.39 21.79
CA GLY A 111 -5.51 4.46 21.14
C GLY A 111 -5.10 4.74 19.69
N TRP A 112 -4.26 3.91 19.07
CA TRP A 112 -3.96 4.06 17.64
C TRP A 112 -5.05 3.43 16.77
N ASN A 113 -5.47 4.15 15.73
CA ASN A 113 -6.30 3.65 14.64
C ASN A 113 -5.88 4.34 13.33
N PRO A 114 -5.92 3.67 12.18
CA PRO A 114 -5.61 4.32 10.91
C PRO A 114 -6.64 5.43 10.64
N LYS A 115 -6.18 6.57 10.12
CA LYS A 115 -7.04 7.73 9.81
C LYS A 115 -7.10 8.04 8.33
N ILE A 116 -6.08 7.64 7.58
CA ILE A 116 -5.97 7.94 6.16
C ILE A 116 -6.41 6.72 5.35
N LYS A 117 -7.48 6.87 4.59
CA LYS A 117 -7.94 5.86 3.65
C LYS A 117 -6.93 5.68 2.52
N LEU A 118 -6.87 4.48 1.93
CA LEU A 118 -5.90 4.16 0.88
C LEU A 118 -6.01 5.13 -0.30
N LEU A 119 -7.22 5.41 -0.79
CA LEU A 119 -7.43 6.35 -1.90
C LEU A 119 -6.84 7.74 -1.60
N ASP A 120 -7.08 8.26 -0.40
CA ASP A 120 -6.56 9.58 -0.01
C ASP A 120 -5.04 9.56 0.11
N GLY A 121 -4.48 8.49 0.67
CA GLY A 121 -3.04 8.28 0.76
C GLY A 121 -2.37 8.24 -0.61
N LEU A 122 -2.95 7.50 -1.57
CA LEU A 122 -2.45 7.40 -2.94
C LEU A 122 -2.50 8.76 -3.65
N LYS A 123 -3.61 9.51 -3.54
CA LYS A 123 -3.74 10.86 -4.10
C LYS A 123 -2.70 11.83 -3.53
N ARG A 124 -2.51 11.82 -2.21
CA ARG A 124 -1.49 12.66 -1.54
C ARG A 124 -0.09 12.34 -2.03
N THR A 125 0.23 11.04 -2.14
CA THR A 125 1.54 10.59 -2.62
C THR A 125 1.74 11.00 -4.08
N TYR A 126 0.77 10.76 -4.96
CA TYR A 126 0.86 11.18 -6.36
C TYR A 126 1.07 12.69 -6.47
N ASN A 127 0.24 13.49 -5.78
CA ASN A 127 0.34 14.94 -5.81
C ASN A 127 1.70 15.47 -5.30
N SER A 128 2.34 14.79 -4.34
CA SER A 128 3.65 15.20 -3.86
C SER A 128 4.76 15.04 -4.92
N PHE A 129 4.59 14.12 -5.87
CA PHE A 129 5.56 13.93 -6.96
C PHE A 129 5.33 14.85 -8.15
N ILE A 130 4.10 15.30 -8.39
CA ILE A 130 3.79 16.17 -9.52
C ILE A 130 3.83 17.67 -9.16
N ALA A 131 3.95 18.00 -7.87
CA ALA A 131 4.04 19.37 -7.38
C ALA A 131 5.48 19.93 -7.38
N GLU A 132 6.47 19.09 -7.71
CA GLU A 132 7.87 19.48 -7.93
C GLU A 132 8.10 19.88 -9.40
#